data_9903cd73f946dbf96aa2d98e3cfc2056
#
_entry.id   9903cd73f946dbf96aa2d98e3cfc2056
#
_cell.length_a   1.000
_cell.length_b   1.000
_cell.length_c   1.000
_cell.angle_alpha   90.00
_cell.angle_beta   90.00
_cell.angle_gamma   90.00
#
_symmetry.space_group_name_H-M   'P 1'
#
loop_
_entity.id
_entity.type
_entity.pdbx_description
1 polymer ?
#
loop_
_entity_poly.entity_id
_entity_poly.type
_entity_poly.pdbx_seq_one_letter_code
_entity_poly.pdbx_strand_id
1 'polypeptide(L)'
;MEAYLSIVSRREVRDYAAGPLDPEDEHRILDAGRLAGSAKNRQPWTFLVVRDDRAVEAVAESVFEPSNVRGAAFVVAVVMSGGAGIDGGRAVQNMLLAAHALGIGSCPNGISDHVGLNRALRLGADDKVAAVLTFGHPAKPRDPARRSAAEWVERANRKPFDEIVREI
;
A
#
# COMPACT_ATOMS: atom_id res chain seq x y z
N MET A 1 -17.62 -0.02 -5.45
CA MET A 1 -17.51 1.35 -4.87
C MET A 1 -17.18 2.32 -5.99
N GLU A 2 -17.76 3.51 -5.97
CA GLU A 2 -17.45 4.54 -6.95
C GLU A 2 -15.99 5.03 -6.74
N ALA A 3 -15.25 5.33 -7.84
CA ALA A 3 -13.82 5.60 -7.79
C ALA A 3 -13.46 6.83 -6.93
N TYR A 4 -14.21 7.93 -7.08
CA TYR A 4 -13.95 9.13 -6.30
C TYR A 4 -14.22 8.93 -4.81
N LEU A 5 -15.31 8.22 -4.48
CA LEU A 5 -15.59 7.85 -3.09
C LEU A 5 -14.48 6.99 -2.49
N SER A 6 -13.92 6.06 -3.24
CA SER A 6 -12.77 5.25 -2.82
C SER A 6 -11.57 6.14 -2.43
N ILE A 7 -11.25 7.12 -3.29
CA ILE A 7 -10.12 8.02 -3.09
C ILE A 7 -10.31 8.88 -1.82
N VAL A 8 -11.48 9.50 -1.67
CA VAL A 8 -11.71 10.45 -0.57
C VAL A 8 -11.98 9.79 0.77
N SER A 9 -12.50 8.55 0.79
CA SER A 9 -12.85 7.83 2.02
C SER A 9 -11.71 6.96 2.57
N ARG A 10 -10.75 6.51 1.73
CA ARG A 10 -9.63 5.67 2.17
C ARG A 10 -8.78 6.38 3.24
N ARG A 11 -8.43 5.64 4.26
CA ARG A 11 -7.46 6.04 5.30
C ARG A 11 -6.50 4.89 5.55
N GLU A 12 -5.31 5.22 6.06
CA GLU A 12 -4.36 4.22 6.53
C GLU A 12 -4.95 3.43 7.70
N VAL A 13 -4.82 2.10 7.63
CA VAL A 13 -5.20 1.19 8.70
C VAL A 13 -3.95 0.47 9.17
N ARG A 14 -3.67 0.55 10.48
CA ARG A 14 -2.49 -0.01 11.14
C ARG A 14 -2.84 -1.01 12.24
N ASP A 15 -4.13 -1.16 12.53
CA ASP A 15 -4.66 -2.06 13.55
C ASP A 15 -5.58 -3.07 12.84
N TYR A 16 -5.17 -4.31 12.84
CA TYR A 16 -5.82 -5.39 12.11
C TYR A 16 -6.42 -6.41 13.07
N ALA A 17 -7.58 -6.93 12.72
CA ALA A 17 -8.15 -8.11 13.35
C ALA A 17 -7.36 -9.36 12.91
N ALA A 18 -7.30 -10.34 13.79
CA ALA A 18 -6.65 -11.62 13.47
C ALA A 18 -7.40 -12.37 12.36
N GLY A 19 -6.63 -13.09 11.55
CA GLY A 19 -7.14 -13.97 10.50
C GLY A 19 -6.52 -13.68 9.13
N PRO A 20 -6.47 -14.68 8.24
CA PRO A 20 -5.95 -14.52 6.90
C PRO A 20 -6.92 -13.73 6.02
N LEU A 21 -6.42 -13.17 4.93
CA LEU A 21 -7.25 -12.68 3.82
C LEU A 21 -7.66 -13.86 2.91
N ASP A 22 -8.76 -13.67 2.18
CA ASP A 22 -9.12 -14.58 1.10
C ASP A 22 -8.04 -14.53 0.01
N PRO A 23 -7.53 -15.68 -0.48
CA PRO A 23 -6.54 -15.72 -1.56
C PRO A 23 -6.99 -14.99 -2.83
N GLU A 24 -8.28 -14.97 -3.13
CA GLU A 24 -8.81 -14.23 -4.28
C GLU A 24 -8.69 -12.70 -4.07
N ASP A 25 -8.90 -12.21 -2.86
CA ASP A 25 -8.73 -10.80 -2.52
C ASP A 25 -7.25 -10.39 -2.56
N GLU A 26 -6.34 -11.23 -2.06
CA GLU A 26 -4.90 -11.03 -2.22
C GLU A 26 -4.51 -10.93 -3.71
N HIS A 27 -5.04 -11.86 -4.54
CA HIS A 27 -4.81 -11.84 -5.98
C HIS A 27 -5.32 -10.55 -6.63
N ARG A 28 -6.53 -10.10 -6.29
CA ARG A 28 -7.11 -8.85 -6.80
C ARG A 28 -6.29 -7.63 -6.43
N ILE A 29 -5.74 -7.60 -5.21
CA ILE A 29 -4.85 -6.52 -4.75
C ILE A 29 -3.57 -6.49 -5.60
N LEU A 30 -2.92 -7.65 -5.79
CA LEU A 30 -1.71 -7.75 -6.60
C LEU A 30 -1.97 -7.40 -8.07
N ASP A 31 -3.10 -7.87 -8.62
CA ASP A 31 -3.49 -7.59 -10.00
C ASP A 31 -3.76 -6.10 -10.25
N ALA A 32 -4.35 -5.40 -9.29
CA ALA A 32 -4.54 -3.96 -9.36
C ALA A 32 -3.19 -3.21 -9.47
N GLY A 33 -2.17 -3.66 -8.74
CA GLY A 33 -0.80 -3.16 -8.87
C GLY A 33 -0.20 -3.47 -10.24
N ARG A 34 -0.34 -4.71 -10.70
CA ARG A 34 0.14 -5.18 -12.01
C ARG A 34 -0.44 -4.39 -13.16
N LEU A 35 -1.72 -4.00 -13.07
CA LEU A 35 -2.44 -3.24 -14.10
C LEU A 35 -2.14 -1.73 -14.08
N ALA A 36 -1.27 -1.25 -13.19
CA ALA A 36 -0.85 0.15 -13.22
C ALA A 36 -0.15 0.49 -14.54
N GLY A 37 -0.39 1.69 -15.03
CA GLY A 37 0.33 2.15 -16.22
C GLY A 37 1.79 2.48 -15.91
N SER A 38 2.70 2.25 -16.86
CA SER A 38 4.10 2.61 -16.76
C SER A 38 4.62 3.26 -18.05
N ALA A 39 5.69 4.06 -17.94
CA ALA A 39 6.32 4.69 -19.11
C ALA A 39 6.73 3.65 -20.16
N LYS A 40 6.25 3.80 -21.39
CA LYS A 40 6.50 2.85 -22.50
C LYS A 40 6.11 1.40 -22.15
N ASN A 41 5.18 1.20 -21.23
CA ASN A 41 4.76 -0.12 -20.74
C ASN A 41 5.91 -1.00 -20.22
N ARG A 42 6.91 -0.38 -19.58
CA ARG A 42 8.09 -1.09 -19.06
C ARG A 42 7.81 -2.01 -17.88
N GLN A 43 6.78 -1.69 -17.08
CA GLN A 43 6.35 -2.48 -15.92
C GLN A 43 7.53 -2.82 -14.98
N PRO A 44 8.24 -1.80 -14.46
CA PRO A 44 9.51 -1.98 -13.74
C PRO A 44 9.36 -2.44 -12.29
N TRP A 45 8.26 -3.02 -11.93
CA TRP A 45 7.94 -3.50 -10.58
C TRP A 45 7.96 -5.01 -10.47
N THR A 46 8.35 -5.46 -9.30
CA THR A 46 8.14 -6.83 -8.81
C THR A 46 7.44 -6.74 -7.46
N PHE A 47 6.41 -7.53 -7.25
CA PHE A 47 5.71 -7.60 -5.96
C PHE A 47 6.18 -8.86 -5.22
N LEU A 48 6.95 -8.67 -4.16
CA LEU A 48 7.39 -9.76 -3.31
C LEU A 48 6.39 -9.94 -2.17
N VAL A 49 5.67 -11.05 -2.20
CA VAL A 49 4.79 -11.47 -1.12
C VAL A 49 5.63 -12.11 -0.02
N VAL A 50 5.60 -11.51 1.17
CA VAL A 50 6.39 -11.96 2.32
C VAL A 50 5.50 -12.85 3.20
N ARG A 51 5.80 -14.16 3.24
CA ARG A 51 4.99 -15.16 3.99
C ARG A 51 5.76 -15.92 5.04
N ASP A 52 7.07 -16.08 4.86
CA ASP A 52 7.92 -16.75 5.84
C ASP A 52 8.06 -15.88 7.09
N ASP A 53 7.83 -16.46 8.29
CA ASP A 53 7.80 -15.72 9.54
C ASP A 53 9.13 -14.98 9.83
N ARG A 54 10.27 -15.58 9.46
CA ARG A 54 11.58 -14.92 9.63
C ARG A 54 11.74 -13.75 8.67
N ALA A 55 11.24 -13.89 7.44
CA ALA A 55 11.25 -12.81 6.46
C ALA A 55 10.31 -11.68 6.90
N VAL A 56 9.11 -12.00 7.41
CA VAL A 56 8.17 -11.02 7.98
C VAL A 56 8.84 -10.25 9.12
N GLU A 57 9.51 -10.95 10.05
CA GLU A 57 10.19 -10.31 11.17
C GLU A 57 11.34 -9.40 10.70
N ALA A 58 12.16 -9.85 9.75
CA ALA A 58 13.25 -9.04 9.21
C ALA A 58 12.75 -7.79 8.45
N VAL A 59 11.59 -7.90 7.75
CA VAL A 59 10.91 -6.76 7.14
C VAL A 59 10.36 -5.82 8.21
N ALA A 60 9.78 -6.36 9.29
CA ALA A 60 9.27 -5.56 10.41
C ALA A 60 10.38 -4.73 11.07
N GLU A 61 11.55 -5.31 11.31
CA GLU A 61 12.71 -4.60 11.86
C GLU A 61 13.25 -3.49 10.94
N SER A 62 12.93 -3.54 9.65
CA SER A 62 13.40 -2.59 8.64
C SER A 62 12.45 -1.42 8.39
N VAL A 63 11.32 -1.32 9.10
CA VAL A 63 10.34 -0.22 8.96
C VAL A 63 10.26 0.60 10.25
N PHE A 64 9.77 1.86 10.15
CA PHE A 64 9.64 2.72 11.33
C PHE A 64 8.65 2.20 12.38
N GLU A 65 7.61 1.48 11.96
CA GLU A 65 6.57 0.93 12.85
C GLU A 65 6.45 -0.59 12.67
N PRO A 66 7.31 -1.38 13.31
CA PRO A 66 7.34 -2.84 13.17
C PRO A 66 6.00 -3.53 13.46
N SER A 67 5.21 -2.98 14.38
CA SER A 67 3.90 -3.51 14.76
C SER A 67 2.92 -3.58 13.58
N ASN A 68 3.01 -2.65 12.61
CA ASN A 68 2.18 -2.67 11.42
C ASN A 68 2.42 -3.92 10.56
N VAL A 69 3.68 -4.36 10.47
CA VAL A 69 4.06 -5.54 9.69
C VAL A 69 3.69 -6.81 10.45
N ARG A 70 4.03 -6.88 11.75
CA ARG A 70 3.74 -8.06 12.59
C ARG A 70 2.25 -8.34 12.73
N GLY A 71 1.42 -7.31 12.74
CA GLY A 71 -0.04 -7.43 12.85
C GLY A 71 -0.77 -7.69 11.54
N ALA A 72 -0.10 -7.62 10.39
CA ALA A 72 -0.73 -7.74 9.09
C ALA A 72 -1.02 -9.19 8.71
N ALA A 73 -2.14 -9.42 8.02
CA ALA A 73 -2.46 -10.72 7.42
C ALA A 73 -1.71 -10.96 6.10
N PHE A 74 -1.31 -9.88 5.42
CA PHE A 74 -0.68 -9.95 4.10
C PHE A 74 0.33 -8.82 3.94
N VAL A 75 1.58 -9.15 3.61
CA VAL A 75 2.69 -8.22 3.47
C VAL A 75 3.27 -8.29 2.07
N VAL A 76 3.41 -7.14 1.43
CA VAL A 76 3.96 -7.03 0.06
C VAL A 76 5.05 -5.97 0.02
N ALA A 77 6.25 -6.33 -0.43
CA ALA A 77 7.26 -5.36 -0.80
C ALA A 77 7.16 -5.05 -2.30
N VAL A 78 7.00 -3.78 -2.63
CA VAL A 78 7.01 -3.29 -4.01
C VAL A 78 8.43 -2.94 -4.37
N VAL A 79 9.05 -3.76 -5.22
CA VAL A 79 10.43 -3.62 -5.66
C VAL A 79 10.47 -3.00 -7.05
N MET A 80 11.36 -2.04 -7.26
CA MET A 80 11.54 -1.34 -8.53
C MET A 80 12.92 -1.62 -9.10
N SER A 81 12.99 -1.95 -10.38
CA SER A 81 14.21 -2.04 -11.14
C SER A 81 14.37 -0.80 -12.02
N GLY A 82 15.48 -0.05 -11.86
CA GLY A 82 15.78 1.09 -12.73
C GLY A 82 15.13 2.43 -12.41
N GLY A 83 14.65 2.67 -11.19
CA GLY A 83 14.45 4.03 -10.66
C GLY A 83 13.16 4.77 -11.05
N ALA A 84 12.11 4.10 -11.51
CA ALA A 84 10.82 4.72 -11.90
C ALA A 84 9.89 4.97 -10.70
N GLY A 85 10.19 5.96 -9.87
CA GLY A 85 9.41 6.26 -8.65
C GLY A 85 7.93 6.55 -8.88
N ILE A 86 7.59 7.26 -9.97
CA ILE A 86 6.18 7.56 -10.30
C ILE A 86 5.40 6.30 -10.69
N ASP A 87 6.00 5.38 -11.45
CA ASP A 87 5.33 4.15 -11.87
C ASP A 87 5.07 3.24 -10.65
N GLY A 88 6.05 3.12 -9.75
CA GLY A 88 5.88 2.41 -8.47
C GLY A 88 4.78 3.02 -7.59
N GLY A 89 4.73 4.34 -7.49
CA GLY A 89 3.67 5.04 -6.75
C GLY A 89 2.27 4.77 -7.30
N ARG A 90 2.12 4.68 -8.62
CA ARG A 90 0.86 4.30 -9.29
C ARG A 90 0.44 2.88 -8.93
N ALA A 91 1.37 1.92 -8.97
CA ALA A 91 1.10 0.54 -8.60
C ALA A 91 0.70 0.43 -7.12
N VAL A 92 1.44 1.07 -6.21
CA VAL A 92 1.12 1.15 -4.79
C VAL A 92 -0.29 1.69 -4.57
N GLN A 93 -0.61 2.84 -5.17
CA GLN A 93 -1.92 3.47 -4.98
C GLN A 93 -3.07 2.60 -5.50
N ASN A 94 -2.89 1.92 -6.63
CA ASN A 94 -3.88 0.98 -7.15
C ASN A 94 -4.14 -0.16 -6.16
N MET A 95 -3.09 -0.76 -5.59
CA MET A 95 -3.22 -1.83 -4.59
C MET A 95 -3.97 -1.36 -3.34
N LEU A 96 -3.65 -0.16 -2.83
CA LEU A 96 -4.32 0.41 -1.67
C LEU A 96 -5.80 0.71 -1.91
N LEU A 97 -6.15 1.18 -3.11
CA LEU A 97 -7.54 1.45 -3.50
C LEU A 97 -8.32 0.16 -3.72
N ALA A 98 -7.70 -0.86 -4.33
CA ALA A 98 -8.32 -2.18 -4.50
C ALA A 98 -8.64 -2.82 -3.14
N ALA A 99 -7.67 -2.83 -2.22
CA ALA A 99 -7.89 -3.31 -0.87
C ALA A 99 -9.05 -2.57 -0.17
N HIS A 100 -9.08 -1.23 -0.26
CA HIS A 100 -10.15 -0.43 0.32
C HIS A 100 -11.53 -0.77 -0.28
N ALA A 101 -11.61 -0.99 -1.60
CA ALA A 101 -12.84 -1.37 -2.27
C ALA A 101 -13.37 -2.75 -1.83
N LEU A 102 -12.47 -3.63 -1.39
CA LEU A 102 -12.78 -4.96 -0.82
C LEU A 102 -13.07 -4.92 0.70
N GLY A 103 -13.02 -3.75 1.34
CA GLY A 103 -13.18 -3.61 2.78
C GLY A 103 -11.92 -4.00 3.58
N ILE A 104 -10.79 -4.20 2.91
CA ILE A 104 -9.51 -4.56 3.50
C ILE A 104 -8.75 -3.28 3.89
N GLY A 105 -8.27 -3.26 5.14
CA GLY A 105 -7.39 -2.20 5.64
C GLY A 105 -6.00 -2.32 5.05
N SER A 106 -5.34 -1.19 4.81
CA SER A 106 -3.99 -1.17 4.25
C SER A 106 -3.16 0.01 4.75
N CYS A 107 -1.84 -0.17 4.80
CA CYS A 107 -0.89 0.88 5.13
C CYS A 107 0.40 0.74 4.34
N PRO A 108 0.90 1.79 3.67
CA PRO A 108 2.28 1.84 3.23
C PRO A 108 3.18 2.18 4.43
N ASN A 109 4.26 1.43 4.62
CA ASN A 109 5.17 1.58 5.74
C ASN A 109 6.45 2.28 5.28
N GLY A 110 6.88 3.28 6.04
CA GLY A 110 8.16 3.95 5.84
C GLY A 110 9.31 3.02 6.21
N ILE A 111 10.37 3.00 5.39
CA ILE A 111 11.54 2.15 5.55
C ILE A 111 12.58 2.91 6.38
N SER A 112 13.01 2.34 7.48
CA SER A 112 14.05 2.87 8.38
C SER A 112 15.43 2.29 8.07
N ASP A 113 15.50 1.04 7.60
CA ASP A 113 16.75 0.35 7.21
C ASP A 113 16.62 -0.28 5.83
N HIS A 114 17.03 0.44 4.80
CA HIS A 114 17.04 -0.05 3.42
C HIS A 114 18.05 -1.21 3.20
N VAL A 115 19.16 -1.20 3.92
CA VAL A 115 20.21 -2.24 3.77
C VAL A 115 19.72 -3.56 4.37
N GLY A 116 19.18 -3.51 5.58
CA GLY A 116 18.57 -4.67 6.24
C GLY A 116 17.43 -5.24 5.42
N LEU A 117 16.54 -4.37 4.92
CA LEU A 117 15.41 -4.78 4.08
C LEU A 117 15.86 -5.47 2.78
N ASN A 118 16.82 -4.89 2.06
CA ASN A 118 17.34 -5.50 0.83
C ASN A 118 17.95 -6.88 1.10
N ARG A 119 18.67 -7.03 2.22
CA ARG A 119 19.23 -8.32 2.65
C ARG A 119 18.12 -9.32 2.98
N ALA A 120 17.11 -8.90 3.75
CA ALA A 120 15.97 -9.74 4.13
C ALA A 120 15.21 -10.27 2.90
N LEU A 121 15.02 -9.43 1.90
CA LEU A 121 14.33 -9.75 0.65
C LEU A 121 15.24 -10.34 -0.44
N ARG A 122 16.55 -10.51 -0.18
CA ARG A 122 17.57 -11.04 -1.11
C ARG A 122 17.60 -10.29 -2.45
N LEU A 123 17.52 -8.96 -2.39
CA LEU A 123 17.48 -8.11 -3.58
C LEU A 123 18.85 -7.94 -4.23
N GLY A 124 18.85 -7.75 -5.54
CA GLY A 124 20.03 -7.38 -6.31
C GLY A 124 20.47 -5.93 -6.07
N ALA A 125 21.66 -5.57 -6.58
CA ALA A 125 22.24 -4.24 -6.36
C ALA A 125 21.43 -3.11 -7.03
N ASP A 126 20.74 -3.40 -8.13
CA ASP A 126 19.94 -2.44 -8.89
C ASP A 126 18.48 -2.34 -8.42
N ASP A 127 18.06 -3.24 -7.52
CA ASP A 127 16.70 -3.28 -7.02
C ASP A 127 16.54 -2.34 -5.81
N LYS A 128 15.40 -1.65 -5.78
CA LYS A 128 15.03 -0.76 -4.67
C LYS A 128 13.62 -1.04 -4.20
N VAL A 129 13.44 -1.19 -2.91
CA VAL A 129 12.09 -1.25 -2.34
C VAL A 129 11.49 0.14 -2.38
N ALA A 130 10.41 0.31 -3.14
CA ALA A 130 9.65 1.56 -3.21
C ALA A 130 8.72 1.70 -2.01
N ALA A 131 8.12 0.60 -1.54
CA ALA A 131 7.23 0.58 -0.39
C ALA A 131 7.12 -0.84 0.19
N VAL A 132 6.89 -0.93 1.49
CA VAL A 132 6.37 -2.12 2.18
C VAL A 132 4.91 -1.86 2.48
N LEU A 133 4.02 -2.68 1.92
CA LEU A 133 2.58 -2.57 2.09
C LEU A 133 2.09 -3.66 3.04
N THR A 134 1.24 -3.27 3.97
CA THR A 134 0.56 -4.18 4.88
C THR A 134 -0.93 -4.15 4.64
N PHE A 135 -1.58 -5.32 4.71
CA PHE A 135 -3.01 -5.49 4.51
C PHE A 135 -3.58 -6.44 5.57
N GLY A 136 -4.84 -6.24 5.91
CA GLY A 136 -5.56 -7.09 6.86
C GLY A 136 -6.99 -6.61 7.06
N HIS A 137 -7.80 -7.42 7.72
CA HIS A 137 -9.11 -6.99 8.14
C HIS A 137 -8.98 -5.87 9.19
N PRO A 138 -9.60 -4.68 9.00
CA PRO A 138 -9.47 -3.60 9.97
C PRO A 138 -10.10 -4.01 11.31
N ALA A 139 -9.38 -3.82 12.43
CA ALA A 139 -9.93 -4.08 13.77
C ALA A 139 -11.18 -3.21 14.06
N LYS A 140 -11.26 -2.05 13.42
CA LYS A 140 -12.42 -1.15 13.45
C LYS A 140 -12.91 -0.88 12.04
N PRO A 141 -13.82 -1.71 11.49
CA PRO A 141 -14.35 -1.54 10.15
C PRO A 141 -15.01 -0.17 9.97
N ARG A 142 -14.81 0.39 8.78
CA ARG A 142 -15.44 1.65 8.37
C ARG A 142 -16.29 1.39 7.13
N ASP A 143 -17.47 1.93 7.13
CA ASP A 143 -18.35 1.92 5.95
C ASP A 143 -18.17 3.25 5.20
N PRO A 144 -17.57 3.25 4.00
CA PRO A 144 -17.43 4.45 3.19
C PRO A 144 -18.77 5.11 2.82
N ALA A 145 -19.84 4.31 2.70
CA ALA A 145 -21.17 4.80 2.34
C ALA A 145 -21.88 5.60 3.46
N ARG A 146 -21.36 5.57 4.68
CA ARG A 146 -21.92 6.35 5.80
C ARG A 146 -21.81 7.87 5.64
N ARG A 147 -21.03 8.34 4.66
CA ARG A 147 -20.84 9.76 4.37
C ARG A 147 -20.78 9.99 2.88
N SER A 148 -21.23 11.17 2.47
CA SER A 148 -21.02 11.66 1.12
C SER A 148 -19.53 11.90 0.83
N ALA A 149 -19.18 12.01 -0.44
CA ALA A 149 -17.81 12.33 -0.84
C ALA A 149 -17.37 13.72 -0.28
N ALA A 150 -18.27 14.70 -0.26
CA ALA A 150 -17.99 16.03 0.28
C ALA A 150 -17.62 15.99 1.77
N GLU A 151 -18.38 15.26 2.59
CA GLU A 151 -18.08 15.09 4.01
C GLU A 151 -16.74 14.35 4.25
N TRP A 152 -16.38 13.39 3.38
CA TRP A 152 -15.08 12.74 3.46
C TRP A 152 -13.93 13.69 3.11
N VAL A 153 -14.11 14.56 2.11
CA VAL A 153 -13.13 15.59 1.72
C VAL A 153 -12.89 16.55 2.88
N GLU A 154 -13.95 17.08 3.50
CA GLU A 154 -13.85 17.98 4.66
C GLU A 154 -13.06 17.34 5.81
N ARG A 155 -13.34 16.07 6.13
CA ARG A 155 -12.66 15.33 7.19
C ARG A 155 -11.24 14.89 6.86
N ALA A 156 -10.81 15.03 5.61
CA ALA A 156 -9.46 14.62 5.20
C ALA A 156 -8.36 15.54 5.74
N ASN A 157 -8.72 16.74 6.23
CA ASN A 157 -7.79 17.74 6.76
C ASN A 157 -6.62 17.98 5.81
N ARG A 158 -6.94 18.32 4.55
CA ARG A 158 -5.94 18.66 3.54
C ARG A 158 -5.79 20.17 3.46
N LYS A 159 -4.66 20.62 2.93
CA LYS A 159 -4.47 22.04 2.61
C LYS A 159 -5.60 22.54 1.72
N PRO A 160 -5.99 23.83 1.83
CA PRO A 160 -6.94 24.44 0.93
C PRO A 160 -6.53 24.26 -0.54
N PHE A 161 -7.54 24.20 -1.41
CA PHE A 161 -7.32 23.92 -2.84
C PHE A 161 -6.43 24.98 -3.50
N ASP A 162 -6.65 26.24 -3.19
CA ASP A 162 -5.92 27.41 -3.70
C ASP A 162 -4.47 27.52 -3.22
N GLU A 163 -4.11 26.84 -2.13
CA GLU A 163 -2.71 26.75 -1.71
C GLU A 163 -1.88 25.79 -2.58
N ILE A 164 -2.50 24.80 -3.21
CA ILE A 164 -1.82 23.71 -3.93
C ILE A 164 -2.10 23.70 -5.43
N VAL A 165 -3.13 24.42 -5.89
CA VAL A 165 -3.47 24.57 -7.31
C VAL A 165 -3.25 26.02 -7.72
N ARG A 166 -2.47 26.23 -8.76
CA ARG A 166 -2.18 27.55 -9.34
C ARG A 166 -2.38 27.49 -10.84
N GLU A 167 -3.05 28.49 -11.37
CA GLU A 167 -3.12 28.71 -12.82
C GLU A 167 -1.93 29.58 -13.25
N ILE A 168 -1.35 29.29 -14.41
CA ILE A 168 -0.18 29.99 -14.96
C ILE A 168 -0.58 30.60 -16.30
#